data_06b30a5455cb0f138074872aaa7c312b
#
_entry.id   06b30a5455cb0f138074872aaa7c312b
#
_cell.length_a   1.000
_cell.length_b   1.000
_cell.length_c   1.000
_cell.angle_alpha   90.00
_cell.angle_beta   90.00
_cell.angle_gamma   90.00
#
_symmetry.space_group_name_H-M   'P 1'
#
loop_
_entity.id
_entity.type
_entity.pdbx_description
1 polymer ?
#
loop_
_entity_poly.entity_id
_entity_poly.type
_entity_poly.pdbx_seq_one_letter_code
_entity_poly.pdbx_strand_id
1 'polypeptide(L)'
;MEKEKLPASYFVGFMFAILILVLSIVNLFSGTKKVSETENRELAQKPELTAEAVGSGNYAKQYQEYFNDQFVFRDSWIQLKTGFDRLLGKVEENGVYIGKDGYLIEKFEKPDQTTVNNTLGAMAAWKEKYKDITHYAMIVPTASEILEDKLPALALTADQDSSIDQAYQTLTGKGLT
;
A
#
# COMPACT_ATOMS: atom_id res chain seq x y z
N MET A 1 59.38 10.05 -6.54
CA MET A 1 58.12 9.67 -7.17
C MET A 1 57.07 9.68 -6.09
N GLU A 2 56.33 10.81 -6.00
CA GLU A 2 55.24 10.98 -5.06
C GLU A 2 54.07 10.15 -5.60
N LYS A 3 53.62 9.16 -4.83
CA LYS A 3 52.43 8.38 -5.20
C LYS A 3 51.22 9.31 -5.04
N GLU A 4 50.66 9.80 -6.14
CA GLU A 4 49.39 10.48 -6.11
C GLU A 4 48.35 9.56 -5.43
N LYS A 5 47.94 9.94 -4.23
CA LYS A 5 46.84 9.27 -3.54
C LYS A 5 45.57 9.58 -4.31
N LEU A 6 44.96 8.58 -4.96
CA LEU A 6 43.64 8.74 -5.54
C LEU A 6 42.71 9.34 -4.51
N PRO A 7 42.01 10.45 -4.82
CA PRO A 7 41.11 11.07 -3.88
C PRO A 7 40.02 10.08 -3.46
N ALA A 8 39.63 10.11 -2.19
CA ALA A 8 38.64 9.19 -1.59
C ALA A 8 37.31 9.09 -2.40
N SER A 9 36.96 10.15 -3.13
CA SER A 9 35.80 10.17 -4.01
C SER A 9 35.87 9.15 -5.16
N TYR A 10 37.05 8.92 -5.74
CA TYR A 10 37.23 7.90 -6.79
C TYR A 10 37.11 6.48 -6.21
N PHE A 11 37.59 6.27 -4.99
CA PHE A 11 37.42 5.00 -4.32
C PHE A 11 35.97 4.67 -4.04
N VAL A 12 35.22 5.63 -3.52
CA VAL A 12 33.77 5.48 -3.26
C VAL A 12 33.01 5.22 -4.58
N GLY A 13 33.31 5.98 -5.64
CA GLY A 13 32.70 5.79 -6.96
C GLY A 13 32.98 4.40 -7.54
N PHE A 14 34.22 3.92 -7.40
CA PHE A 14 34.60 2.59 -7.86
C PHE A 14 33.90 1.47 -7.07
N MET A 15 33.83 1.59 -5.73
CA MET A 15 33.10 0.65 -4.89
C MET A 15 31.62 0.60 -5.25
N PHE A 16 31.02 1.76 -5.51
CA PHE A 16 29.61 1.85 -5.94
C PHE A 16 29.38 1.19 -7.31
N ALA A 17 30.28 1.43 -8.26
CA ALA A 17 30.21 0.79 -9.57
C ALA A 17 30.34 -0.74 -9.49
N ILE A 18 31.25 -1.25 -8.63
CA ILE A 18 31.38 -2.68 -8.38
C ILE A 18 30.08 -3.23 -7.75
N LEU A 19 29.50 -2.54 -6.77
CA LEU A 19 28.27 -2.98 -6.13
C LEU A 19 27.13 -3.12 -7.15
N ILE A 20 26.95 -2.12 -8.02
CA ILE A 20 25.92 -2.18 -9.09
C ILE A 20 26.21 -3.34 -10.04
N LEU A 21 27.46 -3.53 -10.44
CA LEU A 21 27.83 -4.61 -11.36
C LEU A 21 27.54 -5.99 -10.74
N VAL A 22 27.91 -6.19 -9.47
CA VAL A 22 27.66 -7.45 -8.75
C VAL A 22 26.15 -7.70 -8.64
N LEU A 23 25.37 -6.71 -8.21
CA LEU A 23 23.91 -6.85 -8.11
C LEU A 23 23.29 -7.16 -9.47
N SER A 24 23.76 -6.53 -10.54
CA SER A 24 23.26 -6.77 -11.90
C SER A 24 23.58 -8.20 -12.36
N ILE A 25 24.79 -8.70 -12.09
CA ILE A 25 25.18 -10.07 -12.40
C ILE A 25 24.34 -11.06 -11.60
N VAL A 26 24.20 -10.87 -10.29
CA VAL A 26 23.40 -11.75 -9.45
C VAL A 26 21.93 -11.74 -9.93
N ASN A 27 21.37 -10.58 -10.25
CA ASN A 27 20.01 -10.46 -10.76
C ASN A 27 19.82 -11.20 -12.10
N LEU A 28 20.82 -11.17 -12.98
CA LEU A 28 20.78 -11.86 -14.28
C LEU A 28 20.71 -13.38 -14.13
N PHE A 29 21.38 -13.94 -13.10
CA PHE A 29 21.40 -15.37 -12.80
C PHE A 29 20.38 -15.82 -11.78
N SER A 30 19.63 -14.88 -11.16
CA SER A 30 18.54 -15.20 -10.24
C SER A 30 17.34 -15.75 -11.01
N GLY A 31 16.76 -16.82 -10.50
CA GLY A 31 15.52 -17.37 -11.03
C GLY A 31 14.33 -16.44 -10.73
N THR A 32 13.29 -16.54 -11.56
CA THR A 32 12.03 -15.81 -11.36
C THR A 32 11.15 -16.49 -10.32
N LYS A 33 10.56 -15.69 -9.42
CA LYS A 33 9.55 -16.14 -8.45
C LYS A 33 8.16 -15.83 -8.99
N LYS A 34 7.18 -16.71 -8.75
CA LYS A 34 5.78 -16.49 -9.16
C LYS A 34 4.96 -15.76 -8.10
N VAL A 35 5.25 -15.99 -6.85
CA VAL A 35 4.50 -15.48 -5.70
C VAL A 35 5.45 -14.91 -4.67
N SER A 36 5.06 -13.83 -4.04
CA SER A 36 5.69 -13.32 -2.81
C SER A 36 4.93 -13.90 -1.61
N GLU A 37 5.61 -14.70 -0.81
CA GLU A 37 5.02 -15.23 0.44
C GLU A 37 4.86 -14.13 1.50
N THR A 38 5.76 -13.15 1.50
CA THR A 38 5.72 -12.03 2.44
C THR A 38 4.60 -11.05 2.17
N GLU A 39 4.24 -10.83 0.89
CA GLU A 39 3.18 -9.91 0.47
C GLU A 39 1.88 -10.64 0.10
N ASN A 40 1.90 -11.97 0.09
CA ASN A 40 0.77 -12.83 -0.30
C ASN A 40 0.13 -12.40 -1.63
N ARG A 41 0.96 -12.13 -2.64
CA ARG A 41 0.53 -11.74 -3.99
C ARG A 41 1.36 -12.39 -5.08
N GLU A 42 0.80 -12.46 -6.27
CA GLU A 42 1.54 -12.82 -7.47
C GLU A 42 2.55 -11.72 -7.84
N LEU A 43 3.72 -12.14 -8.30
CA LEU A 43 4.77 -11.26 -8.79
C LEU A 43 4.71 -11.14 -10.31
N ALA A 44 4.98 -9.94 -10.82
CA ALA A 44 5.02 -9.69 -12.24
C ALA A 44 6.02 -10.63 -12.94
N GLN A 45 5.59 -11.23 -14.03
CA GLN A 45 6.41 -12.10 -14.86
C GLN A 45 6.94 -11.33 -16.06
N LYS A 46 8.00 -11.87 -16.69
CA LYS A 46 8.62 -11.23 -17.85
C LYS A 46 7.60 -11.02 -18.96
N PRO A 47 7.36 -9.77 -19.41
CA PRO A 47 6.40 -9.48 -20.45
C PRO A 47 6.86 -9.99 -21.82
N GLU A 48 5.89 -10.32 -22.65
CA GLU A 48 6.16 -10.68 -24.05
C GLU A 48 6.54 -9.42 -24.87
N LEU A 49 7.60 -9.54 -25.64
CA LEU A 49 8.06 -8.48 -26.52
C LEU A 49 7.24 -8.51 -27.82
N THR A 50 6.23 -7.67 -27.93
CA THR A 50 5.43 -7.50 -29.15
C THR A 50 5.57 -6.08 -29.69
N ALA A 51 5.42 -5.90 -31.01
CA ALA A 51 5.50 -4.57 -31.63
C ALA A 51 4.41 -3.62 -31.09
N GLU A 52 3.22 -4.16 -30.79
CA GLU A 52 2.11 -3.41 -30.22
C GLU A 52 2.42 -2.95 -28.78
N ALA A 53 2.94 -3.85 -27.94
CA ALA A 53 3.29 -3.51 -26.56
C ALA A 53 4.42 -2.47 -26.50
N VAL A 54 5.37 -2.51 -27.43
CA VAL A 54 6.44 -1.51 -27.52
C VAL A 54 5.87 -0.18 -28.03
N GLY A 55 5.06 -0.20 -29.07
CA GLY A 55 4.48 1.02 -29.68
C GLY A 55 3.52 1.76 -28.73
N SER A 56 2.79 1.02 -27.89
CA SER A 56 1.90 1.60 -26.86
C SER A 56 2.60 2.02 -25.56
N GLY A 57 3.88 1.68 -25.37
CA GLY A 57 4.60 1.88 -24.13
C GLY A 57 4.29 0.87 -23.02
N ASN A 58 3.35 -0.04 -23.22
CA ASN A 58 2.96 -1.06 -22.23
C ASN A 58 4.09 -2.01 -21.88
N TYR A 59 4.95 -2.36 -22.87
CA TYR A 59 6.11 -3.19 -22.62
C TYR A 59 7.05 -2.58 -21.57
N ALA A 60 7.37 -1.29 -21.70
CA ALA A 60 8.25 -0.62 -20.75
C ALA A 60 7.68 -0.61 -19.34
N LYS A 61 6.37 -0.36 -19.20
CA LYS A 61 5.68 -0.39 -17.91
C LYS A 61 5.69 -1.78 -17.29
N GLN A 62 5.28 -2.81 -18.03
CA GLN A 62 5.26 -4.19 -17.55
C GLN A 62 6.67 -4.72 -17.24
N TYR A 63 7.67 -4.31 -18.04
CA TYR A 63 9.06 -4.70 -17.77
C TYR A 63 9.59 -4.04 -16.49
N GLN A 64 9.21 -2.81 -16.21
CA GLN A 64 9.56 -2.13 -14.96
C GLN A 64 8.92 -2.83 -13.75
N GLU A 65 7.65 -3.22 -13.85
CA GLU A 65 6.96 -3.99 -12.80
C GLU A 65 7.64 -5.35 -12.57
N TYR A 66 7.95 -6.08 -13.66
CA TYR A 66 8.71 -7.31 -13.61
C TYR A 66 10.08 -7.12 -12.94
N PHE A 67 10.85 -6.11 -13.36
CA PHE A 67 12.17 -5.84 -12.80
C PHE A 67 12.10 -5.53 -11.31
N ASN A 68 11.13 -4.73 -10.88
CA ASN A 68 10.93 -4.39 -9.47
C ASN A 68 10.56 -5.62 -8.63
N ASP A 69 9.71 -6.48 -9.17
CA ASP A 69 9.23 -7.67 -8.46
C ASP A 69 10.28 -8.79 -8.39
N GLN A 70 11.12 -8.90 -9.41
CA GLN A 70 12.14 -9.95 -9.50
C GLN A 70 13.53 -9.49 -9.07
N PHE A 71 13.64 -8.25 -8.55
CA PHE A 71 14.93 -7.73 -8.12
C PHE A 71 15.54 -8.58 -7.01
N VAL A 72 16.82 -8.90 -7.16
CA VAL A 72 17.54 -9.75 -6.21
C VAL A 72 17.49 -9.21 -4.78
N PHE A 73 17.22 -10.08 -3.82
CA PHE A 73 17.06 -9.72 -2.39
C PHE A 73 15.95 -8.69 -2.11
N ARG A 74 14.93 -8.61 -2.99
CA ARG A 74 13.83 -7.65 -2.85
C ARG A 74 13.25 -7.60 -1.44
N ASP A 75 12.91 -8.75 -0.87
CA ASP A 75 12.32 -8.82 0.49
C ASP A 75 13.28 -8.26 1.56
N SER A 76 14.57 -8.50 1.41
CA SER A 76 15.60 -7.94 2.30
C SER A 76 15.72 -6.42 2.18
N TRP A 77 15.62 -5.88 0.96
CA TRP A 77 15.61 -4.43 0.74
C TRP A 77 14.39 -3.76 1.33
N ILE A 78 13.22 -4.38 1.20
CA ILE A 78 11.97 -3.91 1.83
C ILE A 78 12.12 -3.92 3.35
N GLN A 79 12.60 -5.01 3.93
CA GLN A 79 12.82 -5.11 5.38
C GLN A 79 13.83 -4.07 5.88
N LEU A 80 14.93 -3.87 5.15
CA LEU A 80 15.94 -2.86 5.47
C LEU A 80 15.34 -1.45 5.44
N LYS A 81 14.59 -1.12 4.38
CA LYS A 81 13.89 0.16 4.26
C LYS A 81 12.92 0.36 5.42
N THR A 82 12.05 -0.61 5.68
CA THR A 82 11.06 -0.53 6.76
C THR A 82 11.73 -0.39 8.12
N GLY A 83 12.83 -1.12 8.36
CA GLY A 83 13.63 -0.99 9.58
C GLY A 83 14.20 0.41 9.76
N PHE A 84 14.70 1.01 8.67
CA PHE A 84 15.26 2.37 8.68
C PHE A 84 14.18 3.42 8.90
N ASP A 85 13.04 3.28 8.22
CA ASP A 85 11.87 4.15 8.38
C ASP A 85 11.38 4.14 9.84
N ARG A 86 11.35 2.97 10.49
CA ARG A 86 11.01 2.83 11.92
C ARG A 86 12.02 3.50 12.84
N LEU A 87 13.32 3.38 12.55
CA LEU A 87 14.38 4.07 13.30
C LEU A 87 14.25 5.60 13.19
N LEU A 88 13.77 6.10 12.05
CA LEU A 88 13.47 7.51 11.85
C LEU A 88 12.13 7.96 12.46
N GLY A 89 11.42 7.05 13.16
CA GLY A 89 10.16 7.35 13.83
C GLY A 89 8.92 7.27 12.92
N LYS A 90 9.04 6.67 11.72
CA LYS A 90 7.87 6.44 10.88
C LYS A 90 6.97 5.40 11.51
N VAL A 91 5.72 5.76 11.74
CA VAL A 91 4.71 4.93 12.41
C VAL A 91 3.59 4.48 11.47
N GLU A 92 3.65 4.89 10.22
CA GLU A 92 2.69 4.54 9.16
C GLU A 92 3.43 4.07 7.91
N GLU A 93 2.92 3.03 7.27
CA GLU A 93 3.37 2.57 5.96
C GLU A 93 2.17 2.15 5.12
N ASN A 94 2.03 2.74 3.93
CA ASN A 94 0.95 2.43 2.96
C ASN A 94 -0.47 2.49 3.56
N GLY A 95 -0.74 3.48 4.40
CA GLY A 95 -2.05 3.63 5.04
C GLY A 95 -2.29 2.70 6.22
N VAL A 96 -1.25 2.02 6.74
CA VAL A 96 -1.34 1.15 7.91
C VAL A 96 -0.44 1.67 9.02
N TYR A 97 -1.01 1.93 10.18
CA TYR A 97 -0.26 2.28 11.38
C TYR A 97 0.35 1.04 12.03
N ILE A 98 1.60 1.20 12.45
CA ILE A 98 2.26 0.26 13.35
C ILE A 98 1.95 0.72 14.78
N GLY A 99 0.90 0.17 15.33
CA GLY A 99 0.39 0.51 16.64
C GLY A 99 1.19 -0.09 17.79
N LYS A 100 0.74 0.21 19.00
CA LYS A 100 1.29 -0.39 20.22
C LYS A 100 1.05 -1.90 20.22
N ASP A 101 1.88 -2.64 20.93
CA ASP A 101 1.80 -4.10 21.09
C ASP A 101 1.82 -4.88 19.75
N GLY A 102 2.32 -4.26 18.68
CA GLY A 102 2.42 -4.89 17.37
C GLY A 102 1.12 -4.91 16.56
N TYR A 103 0.10 -4.18 16.97
CA TYR A 103 -1.12 -4.03 16.18
C TYR A 103 -0.83 -3.33 14.85
N LEU A 104 -1.43 -3.85 13.79
CA LEU A 104 -1.46 -3.19 12.48
C LEU A 104 -2.88 -2.67 12.28
N ILE A 105 -3.00 -1.35 12.21
CA ILE A 105 -4.30 -0.67 12.18
C ILE A 105 -4.38 0.15 10.90
N GLU A 106 -5.32 -0.19 10.04
CA GLU A 106 -5.56 0.56 8.82
C GLU A 106 -6.06 1.97 9.16
N LYS A 107 -5.45 2.97 8.52
CA LYS A 107 -5.83 4.37 8.66
C LYS A 107 -7.20 4.59 8.07
N PHE A 108 -8.10 5.14 8.85
CA PHE A 108 -9.38 5.59 8.29
C PHE A 108 -9.18 6.94 7.57
N GLU A 109 -9.55 6.98 6.31
CA GLU A 109 -9.61 8.20 5.52
C GLU A 109 -11.07 8.60 5.30
N LYS A 110 -11.31 9.91 5.29
CA LYS A 110 -12.67 10.41 5.07
C LYS A 110 -13.19 9.91 3.72
N PRO A 111 -14.31 9.17 3.68
CA PRO A 111 -14.82 8.63 2.44
C PRO A 111 -15.33 9.74 1.51
N ASP A 112 -15.26 9.48 0.21
CA ASP A 112 -15.85 10.37 -0.78
C ASP A 112 -17.35 10.51 -0.57
N GLN A 113 -17.80 11.73 -0.36
CA GLN A 113 -19.20 12.03 -0.03
C GLN A 113 -20.17 11.62 -1.15
N THR A 114 -19.73 11.68 -2.41
CA THR A 114 -20.56 11.26 -3.55
C THR A 114 -20.80 9.75 -3.50
N THR A 115 -19.76 8.98 -3.22
CA THR A 115 -19.86 7.53 -3.06
C THR A 115 -20.74 7.14 -1.87
N VAL A 116 -20.59 7.82 -0.73
CA VAL A 116 -21.44 7.62 0.44
C VAL A 116 -22.89 7.89 0.09
N ASN A 117 -23.20 9.04 -0.51
CA ASN A 117 -24.58 9.42 -0.87
C ASN A 117 -25.20 8.45 -1.88
N ASN A 118 -24.44 7.97 -2.85
CA ASN A 118 -24.89 6.98 -3.82
C ASN A 118 -25.22 5.65 -3.15
N THR A 119 -24.36 5.19 -2.23
CA THR A 119 -24.57 3.95 -1.46
C THR A 119 -25.81 4.04 -0.58
N LEU A 120 -25.94 5.11 0.22
CA LEU A 120 -27.11 5.33 1.08
C LEU A 120 -28.40 5.54 0.26
N GLY A 121 -28.28 6.14 -0.92
CA GLY A 121 -29.38 6.27 -1.89
C GLY A 121 -29.82 4.92 -2.43
N ALA A 122 -28.89 4.04 -2.78
CA ALA A 122 -29.21 2.69 -3.24
C ALA A 122 -29.88 1.84 -2.15
N MET A 123 -29.42 1.94 -0.88
CA MET A 123 -30.05 1.28 0.26
C MET A 123 -31.50 1.74 0.46
N ALA A 124 -31.76 3.05 0.36
CA ALA A 124 -33.11 3.59 0.45
C ALA A 124 -34.03 3.14 -0.71
N ALA A 125 -33.48 3.11 -1.94
CA ALA A 125 -34.21 2.61 -3.10
C ALA A 125 -34.52 1.11 -2.99
N TRP A 126 -33.62 0.33 -2.40
CA TRP A 126 -33.85 -1.08 -2.11
C TRP A 126 -35.02 -1.28 -1.14
N LYS A 127 -35.03 -0.54 -0.03
CA LYS A 127 -36.12 -0.56 0.93
C LYS A 127 -37.44 -0.20 0.28
N GLU A 128 -37.47 0.84 -0.52
CA GLU A 128 -38.70 1.30 -1.21
C GLU A 128 -39.22 0.24 -2.19
N LYS A 129 -38.32 -0.50 -2.83
CA LYS A 129 -38.70 -1.58 -3.75
C LYS A 129 -39.27 -2.81 -3.05
N TYR A 130 -38.79 -3.11 -1.83
CA TYR A 130 -39.17 -4.31 -1.07
C TYR A 130 -39.80 -3.96 0.26
N LYS A 131 -40.91 -3.25 0.22
CA LYS A 131 -41.63 -2.70 1.41
C LYS A 131 -42.14 -3.76 2.38
N ASP A 132 -42.41 -4.95 1.90
CA ASP A 132 -42.92 -6.06 2.72
C ASP A 132 -41.84 -6.78 3.55
N ILE A 133 -40.57 -6.38 3.41
CA ILE A 133 -39.45 -6.95 4.14
C ILE A 133 -38.94 -5.93 5.14
N THR A 134 -38.65 -6.37 6.36
CA THR A 134 -38.01 -5.52 7.35
C THR A 134 -36.52 -5.37 7.01
N HIS A 135 -36.04 -4.15 6.92
CA HIS A 135 -34.67 -3.81 6.58
C HIS A 135 -33.95 -3.23 7.78
N TYR A 136 -32.74 -3.73 8.04
CA TYR A 136 -31.83 -3.20 9.03
C TYR A 136 -30.55 -2.76 8.35
N ALA A 137 -29.99 -1.62 8.78
CA ALA A 137 -28.68 -1.16 8.35
C ALA A 137 -27.75 -1.11 9.56
N MET A 138 -26.57 -1.70 9.43
CA MET A 138 -25.53 -1.65 10.45
C MET A 138 -24.22 -1.19 9.82
N ILE A 139 -23.66 -0.11 10.38
CA ILE A 139 -22.34 0.39 10.00
C ILE A 139 -21.38 0.02 11.13
N VAL A 140 -20.36 -0.75 10.80
CA VAL A 140 -19.37 -1.23 11.78
C VAL A 140 -18.14 -0.33 11.71
N PRO A 141 -17.71 0.26 12.84
CA PRO A 141 -16.46 1.02 12.89
C PRO A 141 -15.25 0.16 12.53
N THR A 142 -14.21 0.77 12.00
CA THR A 142 -12.94 0.09 11.73
C THR A 142 -12.08 -0.02 12.98
N ALA A 143 -10.98 -0.76 12.88
CA ALA A 143 -10.05 -0.94 13.99
C ALA A 143 -9.44 0.39 14.47
N SER A 144 -9.31 1.40 13.60
CA SER A 144 -8.77 2.72 13.99
C SER A 144 -9.66 3.47 14.98
N GLU A 145 -10.97 3.20 15.00
CA GLU A 145 -11.90 3.77 15.96
C GLU A 145 -11.96 2.94 17.27
N ILE A 146 -12.11 1.63 17.11
CA ILE A 146 -12.32 0.74 18.26
C ILE A 146 -11.04 0.55 19.08
N LEU A 147 -9.87 0.61 18.45
CA LEU A 147 -8.55 0.40 19.05
C LEU A 147 -7.74 1.70 19.09
N GLU A 148 -8.39 2.84 19.36
CA GLU A 148 -7.75 4.15 19.42
C GLU A 148 -6.57 4.16 20.41
N ASP A 149 -6.69 3.44 21.55
CA ASP A 149 -5.65 3.28 22.55
C ASP A 149 -4.39 2.57 22.02
N LYS A 150 -4.51 1.81 20.93
CA LYS A 150 -3.42 1.11 20.25
C LYS A 150 -2.74 1.94 19.16
N LEU A 151 -3.35 3.04 18.74
CA LEU A 151 -2.72 3.90 17.75
C LEU A 151 -1.39 4.48 18.25
N PRO A 152 -0.43 4.71 17.35
CA PRO A 152 0.81 5.37 17.74
C PRO A 152 0.55 6.83 18.09
N ALA A 153 1.44 7.41 18.89
CA ALA A 153 1.38 8.84 19.17
C ALA A 153 1.41 9.64 17.86
N LEU A 154 0.57 10.66 17.76
CA LEU A 154 0.42 11.51 16.57
C LEU A 154 -0.14 10.79 15.32
N ALA A 155 -0.82 9.68 15.46
CA ALA A 155 -1.58 9.10 14.37
C ALA A 155 -2.67 10.07 13.92
N LEU A 156 -2.71 10.36 12.62
CA LEU A 156 -3.71 11.24 12.01
C LEU A 156 -4.75 10.38 11.29
N THR A 157 -5.88 10.12 11.94
CA THR A 157 -7.04 9.49 11.31
C THR A 157 -8.14 10.54 11.09
N ALA A 158 -9.02 10.29 10.12
CA ALA A 158 -10.23 11.10 10.00
C ALA A 158 -11.23 10.71 11.10
N ASP A 159 -12.12 11.63 11.44
CA ASP A 159 -13.21 11.42 12.39
C ASP A 159 -14.24 10.44 11.79
N GLN A 160 -14.17 9.20 12.26
CA GLN A 160 -15.04 8.13 11.79
C GLN A 160 -16.40 8.19 12.45
N ASP A 161 -16.48 8.54 13.72
CA ASP A 161 -17.74 8.67 14.46
C ASP A 161 -18.66 9.67 13.79
N SER A 162 -18.18 10.88 13.49
CA SER A 162 -18.94 11.86 12.75
C SER A 162 -19.41 11.36 11.38
N SER A 163 -18.59 10.56 10.69
CA SER A 163 -18.93 9.99 9.39
C SER A 163 -20.04 8.94 9.51
N ILE A 164 -19.99 8.11 10.55
CA ILE A 164 -21.01 7.10 10.87
C ILE A 164 -22.33 7.77 11.27
N ASP A 165 -22.27 8.77 12.14
CA ASP A 165 -23.43 9.52 12.60
C ASP A 165 -24.17 10.21 11.43
N GLN A 166 -23.45 10.84 10.52
CA GLN A 166 -24.03 11.43 9.32
C GLN A 166 -24.70 10.39 8.43
N ALA A 167 -24.11 9.20 8.29
CA ALA A 167 -24.70 8.12 7.53
C ALA A 167 -26.00 7.61 8.19
N TYR A 168 -26.00 7.40 9.51
CA TYR A 168 -27.22 7.01 10.25
C TYR A 168 -28.30 8.07 10.20
N GLN A 169 -27.98 9.34 10.35
CA GLN A 169 -28.96 10.43 10.19
C GLN A 169 -29.62 10.39 8.78
N THR A 170 -28.79 10.16 7.75
CA THR A 170 -29.30 10.05 6.38
C THR A 170 -30.20 8.83 6.19
N LEU A 171 -29.81 7.67 6.74
CA LEU A 171 -30.61 6.44 6.67
C LEU A 171 -31.91 6.57 7.44
N THR A 172 -31.88 7.12 8.65
CA THR A 172 -33.08 7.38 9.46
C THR A 172 -34.05 8.35 8.77
N GLY A 173 -33.51 9.43 8.17
CA GLY A 173 -34.30 10.36 7.37
C GLY A 173 -34.98 9.71 6.15
N LYS A 174 -34.44 8.59 5.67
CA LYS A 174 -35.02 7.74 4.62
C LYS A 174 -35.83 6.55 5.18
N GLY A 175 -36.02 6.51 6.50
CA GLY A 175 -36.82 5.51 7.20
C GLY A 175 -36.14 4.13 7.35
N LEU A 176 -34.83 4.01 7.20
CA LEU A 176 -34.06 2.84 7.58
C LEU A 176 -33.63 2.98 9.05
N THR A 177 -33.71 1.91 9.80
CA THR A 177 -33.35 1.87 11.22
C THR A 177 -32.29 0.79 11.47
#